data_1d9f19e1da5bd2cf8c1697c534506566
#
_entry.id   1d9f19e1da5bd2cf8c1697c534506566
#
_cell.length_a   1.000
_cell.length_b   1.000
_cell.length_c   1.000
_cell.angle_alpha   90.00
_cell.angle_beta   90.00
_cell.angle_gamma   90.00
#
_symmetry.space_group_name_H-M   'P 1'
#
loop_
_entity.id
_entity.type
_entity.pdbx_description
1 polymer ?
#
loop_
_entity_poly.entity_id
_entity_poly.type
_entity_poly.pdbx_seq_one_letter_code
_entity_poly.pdbx_strand_id
1 'polypeptide(L)'
;MRILLVDDEPFALKELTKNVAQLRPNAELFPFEYSDEALAFAKNESGIDVAILDVNMPKMSGIELAKELKKIYPLVNVIICTAYGKYTMDAIRLHASGYVNKPYKTEDIARELDDLLHPVDDPMPRVFVRTFGDFDVFVDGLVVMNFGRSKAKELLAYLVSKRGGTANRQELIAVLFGDKYTRSTQDYFKKVFRELMDTLREYGIEKIIIKGYNEYAVDVNSFACDLYDYDKGLPQAINAYKGEFMAQYEWAEL
;
A
#
# COMPACT_ATOMS: atom_id res chain seq x y z
N MET A 1 1.26 -13.78 -10.61
CA MET A 1 1.46 -13.77 -9.13
C MET A 1 2.95 -13.83 -8.85
N ARG A 2 3.47 -12.91 -8.03
CA ARG A 2 4.88 -12.84 -7.62
C ARG A 2 4.96 -13.10 -6.12
N ILE A 3 5.67 -14.16 -5.72
CA ILE A 3 5.65 -14.68 -4.35
C ILE A 3 7.05 -14.64 -3.75
N LEU A 4 7.22 -13.87 -2.67
CA LEU A 4 8.42 -13.83 -1.84
C LEU A 4 8.32 -14.92 -0.77
N LEU A 5 9.36 -15.75 -0.65
CA LEU A 5 9.44 -16.85 0.31
C LEU A 5 10.66 -16.64 1.20
N VAL A 6 10.49 -16.57 2.52
CA VAL A 6 11.62 -16.30 3.42
C VAL A 6 11.59 -17.24 4.63
N ASP A 7 12.67 -18.02 4.79
CA ASP A 7 12.84 -18.97 5.88
C ASP A 7 14.34 -19.23 6.07
N ASP A 8 14.88 -19.03 7.26
CA ASP A 8 16.31 -19.19 7.53
C ASP A 8 16.78 -20.65 7.62
N GLU A 9 15.83 -21.59 7.61
CA GLU A 9 16.11 -23.02 7.50
C GLU A 9 16.11 -23.44 6.01
N PRO A 10 17.27 -23.74 5.37
CA PRO A 10 17.35 -24.04 3.94
C PRO A 10 16.46 -25.21 3.50
N PHE A 11 16.23 -26.16 4.39
CA PHE A 11 15.41 -27.33 4.11
C PHE A 11 13.92 -26.95 4.09
N ALA A 12 13.47 -26.15 5.04
CA ALA A 12 12.10 -25.63 5.11
C ALA A 12 11.80 -24.72 3.91
N LEU A 13 12.73 -23.81 3.58
CA LEU A 13 12.60 -22.93 2.40
C LEU A 13 12.48 -23.72 1.10
N LYS A 14 13.30 -24.77 0.92
CA LYS A 14 13.25 -25.62 -0.27
C LYS A 14 11.93 -26.37 -0.37
N GLU A 15 11.41 -26.91 0.74
CA GLU A 15 10.14 -27.60 0.79
C GLU A 15 8.98 -26.62 0.51
N LEU A 16 8.98 -25.47 1.15
CA LEU A 16 8.00 -24.40 0.92
C LEU A 16 7.98 -23.99 -0.56
N THR A 17 9.15 -23.72 -1.13
CA THR A 17 9.28 -23.33 -2.55
C THR A 17 8.71 -24.40 -3.48
N LYS A 18 9.01 -25.68 -3.21
CA LYS A 18 8.48 -26.81 -3.99
C LYS A 18 6.96 -26.89 -3.90
N ASN A 19 6.40 -26.77 -2.70
CA ASN A 19 4.95 -26.84 -2.48
C ASN A 19 4.24 -25.70 -3.19
N VAL A 20 4.74 -24.47 -3.06
CA VAL A 20 4.16 -23.30 -3.72
C VAL A 20 4.27 -23.41 -5.25
N ALA A 21 5.40 -23.90 -5.78
CA ALA A 21 5.55 -24.13 -7.23
C ALA A 21 4.53 -25.15 -7.78
N GLN A 22 4.19 -26.17 -7.01
CA GLN A 22 3.14 -27.14 -7.39
C GLN A 22 1.74 -26.52 -7.35
N LEU A 23 1.46 -25.69 -6.35
CA LEU A 23 0.15 -25.05 -6.18
C LEU A 23 -0.07 -23.88 -7.14
N ARG A 24 0.98 -23.20 -7.53
CA ARG A 24 0.95 -22.00 -8.39
C ARG A 24 2.03 -22.09 -9.49
N PRO A 25 1.87 -22.98 -10.49
CA PRO A 25 2.91 -23.27 -11.49
C PRO A 25 3.27 -22.08 -12.38
N ASN A 26 2.40 -21.05 -12.46
CA ASN A 26 2.63 -19.83 -13.23
C ASN A 26 3.14 -18.66 -12.35
N ALA A 27 3.40 -18.90 -11.05
CA ALA A 27 3.91 -17.86 -10.17
C ALA A 27 5.43 -17.71 -10.32
N GLU A 28 5.91 -16.47 -10.24
CA GLU A 28 7.34 -16.18 -10.07
C GLU A 28 7.68 -16.28 -8.58
N LEU A 29 8.64 -17.14 -8.23
CA LEU A 29 9.01 -17.41 -6.84
C LEU A 29 10.38 -16.82 -6.54
N PHE A 30 10.47 -16.11 -5.41
CA PHE A 30 11.68 -15.44 -4.94
C PHE A 30 12.04 -15.96 -3.54
N PRO A 31 12.79 -17.08 -3.44
CA PRO A 31 13.19 -17.66 -2.16
C PRO A 31 14.45 -16.96 -1.58
N PHE A 32 14.42 -16.65 -0.28
CA PHE A 32 15.54 -16.07 0.46
C PHE A 32 15.71 -16.76 1.81
N GLU A 33 16.95 -17.02 2.19
CA GLU A 33 17.32 -17.52 3.52
C GLU A 33 17.44 -16.38 4.55
N TYR A 34 17.64 -15.13 4.08
CA TYR A 34 17.86 -13.97 4.95
C TYR A 34 16.87 -12.86 4.69
N SER A 35 16.28 -12.35 5.79
CA SER A 35 15.27 -11.29 5.74
C SER A 35 15.81 -9.96 5.21
N ASP A 36 17.08 -9.63 5.47
CA ASP A 36 17.72 -8.42 4.95
C ASP A 36 17.94 -8.46 3.42
N GLU A 37 18.28 -9.62 2.86
CA GLU A 37 18.39 -9.82 1.42
C GLU A 37 17.01 -9.75 0.74
N ALA A 38 16.01 -10.40 1.35
CA ALA A 38 14.62 -10.34 0.86
C ALA A 38 14.08 -8.90 0.84
N LEU A 39 14.37 -8.10 1.89
CA LEU A 39 13.98 -6.70 1.95
C LEU A 39 14.74 -5.85 0.91
N ALA A 40 16.05 -6.10 0.73
CA ALA A 40 16.84 -5.40 -0.28
C ALA A 40 16.33 -5.71 -1.70
N PHE A 41 15.97 -6.96 -1.98
CA PHE A 41 15.34 -7.36 -3.22
C PHE A 41 14.01 -6.65 -3.42
N ALA A 42 13.11 -6.69 -2.43
CA ALA A 42 11.80 -6.06 -2.51
C ALA A 42 11.86 -4.54 -2.76
N LYS A 43 12.88 -3.84 -2.27
CA LYS A 43 13.09 -2.41 -2.51
C LYS A 43 13.46 -2.06 -3.95
N ASN A 44 14.01 -3.02 -4.70
CA ASN A 44 14.50 -2.82 -6.07
C ASN A 44 13.57 -3.43 -7.13
N GLU A 45 12.57 -4.21 -6.71
CA GLU A 45 11.62 -4.86 -7.60
C GLU A 45 10.31 -4.09 -7.72
N SER A 46 9.57 -4.36 -8.78
CA SER A 46 8.20 -3.86 -8.96
C SER A 46 7.18 -4.95 -8.62
N GLY A 47 6.46 -4.76 -7.51
CA GLY A 47 5.32 -5.58 -7.15
C GLY A 47 5.67 -6.96 -6.58
N ILE A 48 5.35 -7.18 -5.30
CA ILE A 48 5.25 -8.50 -4.67
C ILE A 48 3.79 -8.68 -4.26
N ASP A 49 3.16 -9.74 -4.75
CA ASP A 49 1.74 -10.02 -4.49
C ASP A 49 1.52 -10.75 -3.16
N VAL A 50 2.42 -11.69 -2.87
CA VAL A 50 2.36 -12.54 -1.66
C VAL A 50 3.74 -12.65 -1.04
N ALA A 51 3.84 -12.57 0.29
CA ALA A 51 5.03 -12.88 1.05
C ALA A 51 4.71 -13.98 2.07
N ILE A 52 5.38 -15.15 1.97
CA ILE A 52 5.28 -16.24 2.93
C ILE A 52 6.54 -16.21 3.78
N LEU A 53 6.38 -15.94 5.08
CA LEU A 53 7.49 -15.58 5.96
C LEU A 53 7.54 -16.47 7.19
N ASP A 54 8.70 -17.06 7.50
CA ASP A 54 8.94 -17.56 8.84
C ASP A 54 9.10 -16.39 9.82
N VAL A 55 8.75 -16.60 11.08
CA VAL A 55 8.84 -15.56 12.12
C VAL A 55 10.22 -15.50 12.74
N ASN A 56 10.81 -16.66 13.04
CA ASN A 56 12.04 -16.73 13.83
C ASN A 56 13.30 -16.72 12.96
N MET A 57 13.60 -15.61 12.35
CA MET A 57 14.80 -15.44 11.54
C MET A 57 15.83 -14.57 12.26
N PRO A 58 17.14 -14.78 12.02
CA PRO A 58 18.19 -13.92 12.54
C PRO A 58 18.09 -12.49 12.00
N LYS A 59 18.63 -11.51 12.76
CA LYS A 59 18.70 -10.08 12.45
C LYS A 59 17.34 -9.38 12.40
N MET A 60 16.40 -9.82 11.57
CA MET A 60 15.07 -9.26 11.38
C MET A 60 14.05 -10.39 11.36
N SER A 61 13.09 -10.35 12.26
CA SER A 61 11.99 -11.32 12.31
C SER A 61 11.04 -11.18 11.10
N GLY A 62 10.33 -12.26 10.77
CA GLY A 62 9.33 -12.21 9.70
C GLY A 62 8.22 -11.18 9.94
N ILE A 63 7.88 -10.90 11.20
CA ILE A 63 6.92 -9.84 11.55
C ILE A 63 7.48 -8.44 11.23
N GLU A 64 8.76 -8.19 11.52
CA GLU A 64 9.41 -6.93 11.16
C GLU A 64 9.55 -6.78 9.65
N LEU A 65 9.97 -7.85 8.96
CA LEU A 65 10.03 -7.88 7.50
C LEU A 65 8.65 -7.60 6.87
N ALA A 66 7.60 -8.21 7.38
CA ALA A 66 6.25 -7.98 6.90
C ALA A 66 5.80 -6.52 7.06
N LYS A 67 6.16 -5.87 8.18
CA LYS A 67 5.88 -4.42 8.36
C LYS A 67 6.60 -3.57 7.33
N GLU A 68 7.86 -3.87 7.03
CA GLU A 68 8.62 -3.15 6.01
C GLU A 68 8.07 -3.41 4.60
N LEU A 69 7.70 -4.66 4.29
CA LEU A 69 7.07 -5.00 3.01
C LEU A 69 5.73 -4.26 2.82
N LYS A 70 4.89 -4.17 3.86
CA LYS A 70 3.62 -3.43 3.79
C LYS A 70 3.79 -1.91 3.63
N LYS A 71 4.94 -1.35 4.01
CA LYS A 71 5.27 0.06 3.69
C LYS A 71 5.60 0.25 2.21
N ILE A 72 6.28 -0.73 1.60
CA ILE A 72 6.68 -0.70 0.18
C ILE A 72 5.49 -1.10 -0.70
N TYR A 73 4.82 -2.20 -0.34
CA TYR A 73 3.70 -2.80 -1.06
C TYR A 73 2.47 -2.91 -0.15
N PRO A 74 1.61 -1.90 -0.08
CA PRO A 74 0.47 -1.87 0.85
C PRO A 74 -0.54 -3.00 0.66
N LEU A 75 -0.64 -3.53 -0.56
CA LEU A 75 -1.54 -4.62 -0.92
C LEU A 75 -0.85 -6.00 -0.88
N VAL A 76 0.38 -6.10 -0.36
CA VAL A 76 1.03 -7.39 -0.23
C VAL A 76 0.27 -8.28 0.74
N ASN A 77 -0.08 -9.47 0.27
CA ASN A 77 -0.63 -10.51 1.11
C ASN A 77 0.50 -11.15 1.93
N VAL A 78 0.41 -11.10 3.24
CA VAL A 78 1.40 -11.70 4.11
C VAL A 78 0.83 -12.97 4.72
N ILE A 79 1.50 -14.11 4.48
CA ILE A 79 1.21 -15.39 5.12
C ILE A 79 2.36 -15.67 6.08
N ILE A 80 2.05 -15.82 7.36
CA ILE A 80 3.02 -16.16 8.40
C ILE A 80 3.09 -17.68 8.52
N CYS A 81 4.29 -18.25 8.39
CA CYS A 81 4.54 -19.67 8.48
C CYS A 81 5.55 -19.95 9.61
N THR A 82 5.09 -20.47 10.77
CA THR A 82 5.96 -20.61 11.95
C THR A 82 5.60 -21.82 12.81
N ALA A 83 6.59 -22.33 13.54
CA ALA A 83 6.41 -23.39 14.53
C ALA A 83 5.82 -22.90 15.88
N TYR A 84 5.66 -21.60 16.07
CA TYR A 84 5.35 -21.01 17.38
C TYR A 84 3.99 -20.29 17.38
N GLY A 85 2.96 -20.92 17.96
CA GLY A 85 1.61 -20.37 18.07
C GLY A 85 1.49 -19.05 18.83
N LYS A 86 2.50 -18.65 19.63
CA LYS A 86 2.51 -17.38 20.37
C LYS A 86 2.50 -16.14 19.47
N TYR A 87 2.91 -16.26 18.21
CA TYR A 87 2.96 -15.14 17.24
C TYR A 87 1.65 -14.92 16.50
N THR A 88 0.62 -15.72 16.78
CA THR A 88 -0.72 -15.54 16.17
C THR A 88 -1.28 -14.12 16.44
N MET A 89 -1.09 -13.58 17.66
CA MET A 89 -1.54 -12.23 18.01
C MET A 89 -0.79 -11.14 17.24
N ASP A 90 0.49 -11.32 16.97
CA ASP A 90 1.28 -10.36 16.19
C ASP A 90 0.91 -10.42 14.71
N ALA A 91 0.62 -11.62 14.17
CA ALA A 91 0.09 -11.79 12.82
C ALA A 91 -1.29 -11.12 12.66
N ILE A 92 -2.18 -11.25 13.67
CA ILE A 92 -3.48 -10.57 13.70
C ILE A 92 -3.30 -9.04 13.70
N ARG A 93 -2.41 -8.51 14.56
CA ARG A 93 -2.12 -7.07 14.62
C ARG A 93 -1.49 -6.54 13.33
N LEU A 94 -0.73 -7.37 12.64
CA LEU A 94 -0.14 -7.05 11.34
C LEU A 94 -1.18 -7.10 10.21
N HIS A 95 -2.39 -7.64 10.46
CA HIS A 95 -3.35 -7.98 9.41
C HIS A 95 -2.73 -8.88 8.34
N ALA A 96 -2.07 -9.96 8.79
CA ALA A 96 -1.60 -11.00 7.89
C ALA A 96 -2.80 -11.60 7.13
N SER A 97 -2.60 -11.91 5.86
CA SER A 97 -3.62 -12.56 5.02
C SER A 97 -3.83 -14.01 5.42
N GLY A 98 -2.81 -14.64 5.99
CA GLY A 98 -2.87 -16.04 6.40
C GLY A 98 -1.87 -16.38 7.49
N TYR A 99 -2.10 -17.55 8.10
CA TYR A 99 -1.24 -18.08 9.15
C TYR A 99 -1.17 -19.61 9.06
N VAL A 100 0.03 -20.15 8.94
CA VAL A 100 0.30 -21.58 8.84
C VAL A 100 1.23 -22.04 9.96
N ASN A 101 0.82 -23.08 10.69
CA ASN A 101 1.65 -23.71 11.71
C ASN A 101 2.57 -24.76 11.10
N LYS A 102 3.87 -24.73 11.40
CA LYS A 102 4.82 -25.80 11.11
C LYS A 102 4.67 -26.93 12.18
N PRO A 103 4.69 -28.21 11.82
CA PRO A 103 4.75 -28.73 10.45
C PRO A 103 3.40 -28.61 9.73
N TYR A 104 3.42 -28.22 8.47
CA TYR A 104 2.24 -28.03 7.64
C TYR A 104 2.18 -29.04 6.50
N LYS A 105 0.97 -29.22 5.96
CA LYS A 105 0.74 -29.94 4.71
C LYS A 105 0.60 -28.96 3.55
N THR A 106 0.76 -29.46 2.33
CA THR A 106 0.57 -28.64 1.11
C THR A 106 -0.82 -28.00 1.05
N GLU A 107 -1.85 -28.70 1.56
CA GLU A 107 -3.23 -28.23 1.61
C GLU A 107 -3.41 -27.01 2.55
N ASP A 108 -2.58 -26.89 3.58
CA ASP A 108 -2.63 -25.75 4.49
C ASP A 108 -2.14 -24.48 3.79
N ILE A 109 -1.04 -24.60 3.02
CA ILE A 109 -0.54 -23.51 2.18
C ILE A 109 -1.54 -23.17 1.07
N ALA A 110 -2.16 -24.20 0.44
CA ALA A 110 -3.16 -24.00 -0.60
C ALA A 110 -4.32 -23.14 -0.10
N ARG A 111 -4.85 -23.45 1.08
CA ARG A 111 -5.98 -22.74 1.69
C ARG A 111 -5.66 -21.24 1.88
N GLU A 112 -4.49 -20.93 2.44
CA GLU A 112 -4.09 -19.53 2.66
C GLU A 112 -3.82 -18.79 1.34
N LEU A 113 -3.35 -19.48 0.31
CA LEU A 113 -3.17 -18.91 -1.04
C LEU A 113 -4.50 -18.73 -1.80
N ASP A 114 -5.55 -19.47 -1.43
CA ASP A 114 -6.89 -19.33 -2.02
C ASP A 114 -7.73 -18.25 -1.30
N ASP A 115 -7.40 -17.91 -0.04
CA ASP A 115 -8.14 -16.96 0.81
C ASP A 115 -7.31 -15.68 1.08
N LEU A 116 -6.70 -15.13 0.05
CA LEU A 116 -5.91 -13.90 0.16
C LEU A 116 -6.79 -12.68 0.40
N LEU A 117 -6.36 -11.79 1.30
CA LEU A 117 -7.06 -10.53 1.61
C LEU A 117 -7.13 -9.58 0.40
N HIS A 118 -6.11 -9.62 -0.45
CA HIS A 118 -6.04 -8.83 -1.68
C HIS A 118 -6.01 -9.79 -2.87
N PRO A 119 -7.04 -9.78 -3.73
CA PRO A 119 -7.08 -10.63 -4.93
C PRO A 119 -5.85 -10.41 -5.81
N VAL A 120 -5.23 -11.50 -6.24
CA VAL A 120 -3.99 -11.46 -7.04
C VAL A 120 -4.27 -11.60 -8.55
N ASP A 121 -5.48 -12.02 -8.92
CA ASP A 121 -5.89 -12.14 -10.33
C ASP A 121 -6.24 -10.81 -10.99
N ASP A 122 -6.51 -9.77 -10.20
CA ASP A 122 -6.55 -8.40 -10.70
C ASP A 122 -5.12 -7.82 -10.69
N PRO A 123 -4.62 -7.35 -11.83
CA PRO A 123 -3.34 -6.68 -11.85
C PRO A 123 -3.38 -5.50 -10.86
N MET A 124 -2.37 -5.38 -9.99
CA MET A 124 -2.27 -4.21 -9.11
C MET A 124 -2.51 -2.96 -9.93
N PRO A 125 -3.43 -2.10 -9.52
CA PRO A 125 -3.67 -0.86 -10.24
C PRO A 125 -2.36 -0.07 -10.27
N ARG A 126 -1.97 0.40 -11.45
CA ARG A 126 -0.72 1.15 -11.63
C ARG A 126 -0.58 2.27 -10.60
N VAL A 127 -1.69 2.91 -10.25
CA VAL A 127 -1.74 3.96 -9.24
C VAL A 127 -2.70 3.52 -8.13
N PHE A 128 -2.20 3.46 -6.91
CA PHE A 128 -2.99 3.23 -5.71
C PHE A 128 -2.82 4.38 -4.73
N VAL A 129 -3.92 4.88 -4.18
CA VAL A 129 -3.93 5.93 -3.16
C VAL A 129 -4.43 5.33 -1.86
N ARG A 130 -3.58 5.35 -0.84
CA ARG A 130 -3.92 4.95 0.52
C ARG A 130 -4.40 6.17 1.30
N THR A 131 -5.55 6.03 1.94
CA THR A 131 -6.14 7.04 2.80
C THR A 131 -6.34 6.57 4.23
N PHE A 132 -6.37 5.25 4.47
CA PHE A 132 -6.47 4.68 5.81
C PHE A 132 -5.11 4.68 6.51
N GLY A 133 -5.08 5.23 7.75
CA GLY A 133 -3.85 5.65 8.40
C GLY A 133 -3.29 6.92 7.77
N ASP A 134 -2.02 6.94 7.41
CA ASP A 134 -1.40 8.05 6.70
C ASP A 134 -1.71 8.02 5.19
N PHE A 135 -1.96 9.21 4.62
CA PHE A 135 -2.15 9.37 3.19
C PHE A 135 -0.84 9.13 2.43
N ASP A 136 -0.87 8.21 1.47
CA ASP A 136 0.24 7.95 0.57
C ASP A 136 -0.24 7.61 -0.85
N VAL A 137 0.63 7.86 -1.84
CA VAL A 137 0.40 7.51 -3.25
C VAL A 137 1.45 6.49 -3.67
N PHE A 138 1.02 5.47 -4.38
CA PHE A 138 1.85 4.39 -4.89
C PHE A 138 1.72 4.32 -6.41
N VAL A 139 2.83 4.19 -7.09
CA VAL A 139 2.90 3.96 -8.54
C VAL A 139 3.71 2.70 -8.77
N ASP A 140 3.15 1.74 -9.50
CA ASP A 140 3.74 0.42 -9.75
C ASP A 140 4.19 -0.27 -8.44
N GLY A 141 3.39 -0.10 -7.37
CA GLY A 141 3.65 -0.65 -6.03
C GLY A 141 4.67 0.10 -5.17
N LEU A 142 5.32 1.13 -5.68
CA LEU A 142 6.32 1.93 -4.96
C LEU A 142 5.74 3.25 -4.47
N VAL A 143 6.08 3.65 -3.23
CA VAL A 143 5.65 4.93 -2.66
C VAL A 143 6.22 6.10 -3.46
N VAL A 144 5.37 7.06 -3.82
CA VAL A 144 5.79 8.35 -4.37
C VAL A 144 6.40 9.20 -3.25
N MET A 145 7.72 9.25 -3.20
CA MET A 145 8.45 9.86 -2.08
C MET A 145 8.63 11.38 -2.20
N ASN A 146 8.62 11.92 -3.41
CA ASN A 146 9.12 13.27 -3.65
C ASN A 146 8.00 14.26 -4.00
N PHE A 147 7.13 14.58 -3.03
CA PHE A 147 6.14 15.65 -3.19
C PHE A 147 6.73 17.07 -2.95
N GLY A 148 8.06 17.19 -2.86
CA GLY A 148 8.72 18.45 -2.55
C GLY A 148 8.31 18.96 -1.17
N ARG A 149 7.30 19.84 -1.13
CA ARG A 149 6.74 20.34 0.13
C ARG A 149 5.55 19.51 0.58
N SER A 150 5.38 19.35 1.89
CA SER A 150 4.24 18.65 2.49
C SER A 150 2.86 19.14 2.00
N LYS A 151 2.75 20.44 1.69
CA LYS A 151 1.49 21.05 1.18
C LYS A 151 1.08 20.59 -0.22
N ALA A 152 1.99 20.10 -1.06
CA ALA A 152 1.63 19.50 -2.35
C ALA A 152 0.95 18.14 -2.15
N LYS A 153 1.46 17.32 -1.22
CA LYS A 153 0.84 16.06 -0.83
C LYS A 153 -0.52 16.27 -0.16
N GLU A 154 -0.61 17.25 0.74
CA GLU A 154 -1.85 17.62 1.43
C GLU A 154 -2.93 18.12 0.44
N LEU A 155 -2.55 18.91 -0.57
CA LEU A 155 -3.48 19.33 -1.64
C LEU A 155 -4.07 18.13 -2.37
N LEU A 156 -3.25 17.14 -2.74
CA LEU A 156 -3.73 15.92 -3.37
C LEU A 156 -4.64 15.13 -2.44
N ALA A 157 -4.25 14.96 -1.17
CA ALA A 157 -5.06 14.27 -0.16
C ALA A 157 -6.45 14.90 -0.03
N TYR A 158 -6.54 16.23 0.03
CA TYR A 158 -7.81 16.93 0.10
C TYR A 158 -8.67 16.70 -1.15
N LEU A 159 -8.09 16.77 -2.35
CA LEU A 159 -8.82 16.49 -3.59
C LEU A 159 -9.32 15.03 -3.66
N VAL A 160 -8.53 14.07 -3.16
CA VAL A 160 -8.95 12.66 -3.05
C VAL A 160 -10.12 12.51 -2.07
N SER A 161 -10.09 13.18 -0.91
CA SER A 161 -11.18 13.13 0.08
C SER A 161 -12.51 13.66 -0.47
N LYS A 162 -12.49 14.52 -1.49
CA LYS A 162 -13.68 15.02 -2.19
C LYS A 162 -14.38 13.98 -3.10
N ARG A 163 -13.81 12.78 -3.24
CA ARG A 163 -14.43 11.67 -3.98
C ARG A 163 -14.85 12.03 -5.42
N GLY A 164 -13.99 12.76 -6.12
CA GLY A 164 -14.26 13.29 -7.48
C GLY A 164 -15.08 14.59 -7.51
N GLY A 165 -15.53 15.07 -6.35
CA GLY A 165 -16.13 16.40 -6.24
C GLY A 165 -15.10 17.51 -6.52
N THR A 166 -15.56 18.64 -7.05
CA THR A 166 -14.70 19.80 -7.32
C THR A 166 -14.45 20.61 -6.05
N ALA A 167 -13.25 21.19 -5.94
CA ALA A 167 -12.92 22.22 -4.97
C ALA A 167 -12.43 23.48 -5.70
N ASN A 168 -12.88 24.64 -5.26
CA ASN A 168 -12.42 25.90 -5.82
C ASN A 168 -11.13 26.38 -5.13
N ARG A 169 -10.43 27.34 -5.76
CA ARG A 169 -9.15 27.86 -5.24
C ARG A 169 -9.28 28.47 -3.84
N GLN A 170 -10.37 29.14 -3.53
CA GLN A 170 -10.58 29.75 -2.23
C GLN A 170 -10.70 28.70 -1.13
N GLU A 171 -11.48 27.65 -1.38
CA GLU A 171 -11.62 26.47 -0.52
C GLU A 171 -10.26 25.79 -0.27
N LEU A 172 -9.49 25.53 -1.34
CA LEU A 172 -8.17 24.91 -1.23
C LEU A 172 -7.17 25.77 -0.45
N ILE A 173 -7.22 27.10 -0.62
CA ILE A 173 -6.37 28.01 0.15
C ILE A 173 -6.78 28.01 1.62
N ALA A 174 -8.06 27.99 1.94
CA ALA A 174 -8.56 27.94 3.31
C ALA A 174 -8.09 26.67 4.03
N VAL A 175 -8.22 25.51 3.40
CA VAL A 175 -7.77 24.22 3.97
C VAL A 175 -6.26 24.16 4.16
N LEU A 176 -5.48 24.60 3.17
CA LEU A 176 -4.03 24.47 3.21
C LEU A 176 -3.31 25.51 4.06
N PHE A 177 -3.89 26.72 4.18
CA PHE A 177 -3.19 27.89 4.75
C PHE A 177 -4.03 28.69 5.76
N GLY A 178 -5.25 28.21 6.10
CA GLY A 178 -6.23 28.95 6.91
C GLY A 178 -6.99 30.00 6.10
N ASP A 179 -7.98 30.64 6.73
CA ASP A 179 -8.99 31.49 6.07
C ASP A 179 -8.49 32.79 5.42
N LYS A 180 -7.18 32.97 5.27
CA LYS A 180 -6.60 34.20 4.70
C LYS A 180 -6.47 34.12 3.19
N TYR A 181 -7.51 34.55 2.45
CA TYR A 181 -7.47 34.67 0.98
C TYR A 181 -6.81 35.99 0.57
N THR A 182 -5.47 36.03 0.61
CA THR A 182 -4.65 37.16 0.24
C THR A 182 -3.92 36.92 -1.10
N ARG A 183 -3.35 37.97 -1.68
CA ARG A 183 -2.51 37.83 -2.88
C ARG A 183 -1.32 36.89 -2.62
N SER A 184 -0.73 37.00 -1.44
CA SER A 184 0.40 36.13 -1.04
C SER A 184 0.01 34.65 -0.98
N THR A 185 -1.13 34.30 -0.36
CA THR A 185 -1.61 32.91 -0.29
C THR A 185 -2.03 32.36 -1.65
N GLN A 186 -2.57 33.20 -2.54
CA GLN A 186 -2.87 32.82 -3.92
C GLN A 186 -1.59 32.52 -4.72
N ASP A 187 -0.54 33.32 -4.58
CA ASP A 187 0.73 33.09 -5.27
C ASP A 187 1.46 31.86 -4.69
N TYR A 188 1.33 31.62 -3.39
CA TYR A 188 1.86 30.41 -2.75
C TYR A 188 1.12 29.16 -3.21
N PHE A 189 -0.21 29.21 -3.30
CA PHE A 189 -1.02 28.13 -3.87
C PHE A 189 -0.59 27.74 -5.29
N LYS A 190 -0.30 28.73 -6.16
CA LYS A 190 0.19 28.46 -7.51
C LYS A 190 1.52 27.68 -7.50
N LYS A 191 2.40 27.96 -6.53
CA LYS A 191 3.67 27.23 -6.36
C LYS A 191 3.42 25.80 -5.90
N VAL A 192 2.59 25.61 -4.86
CA VAL A 192 2.21 24.29 -4.35
C VAL A 192 1.55 23.43 -5.44
N PHE A 193 0.62 24.02 -6.19
CA PHE A 193 -0.04 23.31 -7.29
C PHE A 193 0.95 22.93 -8.41
N ARG A 194 1.92 23.79 -8.71
CA ARG A 194 2.97 23.45 -9.68
C ARG A 194 3.83 22.31 -9.19
N GLU A 195 4.29 22.34 -7.94
CA GLU A 195 5.07 21.27 -7.32
C GLU A 195 4.30 19.94 -7.36
N LEU A 196 3.00 19.94 -7.04
CA LEU A 196 2.15 18.75 -7.20
C LEU A 196 2.18 18.23 -8.63
N MET A 197 1.92 19.11 -9.61
CA MET A 197 1.86 18.69 -11.03
C MET A 197 3.21 18.21 -11.55
N ASP A 198 4.32 18.80 -11.09
CA ASP A 198 5.66 18.40 -11.48
C ASP A 198 5.99 16.99 -10.92
N THR A 199 5.68 16.74 -9.65
CA THR A 199 5.79 15.38 -9.06
C THR A 199 4.94 14.37 -9.82
N LEU A 200 3.67 14.67 -10.06
CA LEU A 200 2.80 13.71 -10.76
C LEU A 200 3.28 13.41 -12.20
N ARG A 201 3.89 14.40 -12.90
CA ARG A 201 4.49 14.19 -14.23
C ARG A 201 5.73 13.32 -14.19
N GLU A 202 6.56 13.46 -13.15
CA GLU A 202 7.76 12.62 -12.96
C GLU A 202 7.38 11.12 -12.94
N TYR A 203 6.22 10.80 -12.37
CA TYR A 203 5.68 9.43 -12.33
C TYR A 203 4.71 9.11 -13.49
N GLY A 204 4.45 10.06 -14.40
CA GLY A 204 3.54 9.89 -15.55
C GLY A 204 2.08 9.67 -15.14
N ILE A 205 1.64 10.31 -14.05
CA ILE A 205 0.29 10.20 -13.47
C ILE A 205 -0.43 11.55 -13.34
N GLU A 206 0.02 12.59 -14.01
CA GLU A 206 -0.56 13.92 -13.92
C GLU A 206 -2.03 13.98 -14.34
N LYS A 207 -2.50 12.99 -15.09
CA LYS A 207 -3.90 12.87 -15.54
C LYS A 207 -4.88 12.57 -14.41
N ILE A 208 -4.39 12.18 -13.22
CA ILE A 208 -5.26 12.03 -12.05
C ILE A 208 -5.86 13.37 -11.59
N ILE A 209 -5.27 14.51 -11.99
CA ILE A 209 -5.79 15.84 -11.70
C ILE A 209 -6.63 16.35 -12.86
N ILE A 210 -7.88 16.68 -12.55
CA ILE A 210 -8.79 17.43 -13.42
C ILE A 210 -8.73 18.90 -13.00
N LYS A 211 -8.36 19.78 -13.94
CA LYS A 211 -8.31 21.21 -13.70
C LYS A 211 -9.24 21.96 -14.64
N GLY A 212 -10.28 22.58 -14.07
CA GLY A 212 -11.18 23.50 -14.74
C GLY A 212 -10.82 24.98 -14.54
N TYR A 213 -11.76 25.85 -14.88
CA TYR A 213 -11.65 27.29 -14.57
C TYR A 213 -11.93 27.52 -13.08
N ASN A 214 -10.88 27.76 -12.32
CA ASN A 214 -10.94 27.93 -10.85
C ASN A 214 -11.50 26.73 -10.08
N GLU A 215 -11.52 25.55 -10.68
CA GLU A 215 -11.99 24.29 -10.09
C GLU A 215 -10.93 23.21 -10.27
N TYR A 216 -10.80 22.37 -9.26
CA TYR A 216 -9.84 21.28 -9.18
C TYR A 216 -10.55 20.03 -8.66
N ALA A 217 -10.26 18.88 -9.25
CA ALA A 217 -10.76 17.58 -8.83
C ALA A 217 -9.73 16.50 -9.12
N VAL A 218 -10.01 15.27 -8.69
CA VAL A 218 -9.31 14.08 -9.15
C VAL A 218 -10.22 13.24 -10.04
N ASP A 219 -9.63 12.57 -11.03
CA ASP A 219 -10.32 11.54 -11.80
C ASP A 219 -10.30 10.22 -11.02
N VAL A 220 -11.42 9.92 -10.36
CA VAL A 220 -11.58 8.73 -9.51
C VAL A 220 -11.44 7.39 -10.28
N ASN A 221 -11.49 7.42 -11.61
CA ASN A 221 -11.34 6.23 -12.45
C ASN A 221 -9.88 6.00 -12.87
N SER A 222 -8.99 6.95 -12.60
CA SER A 222 -7.58 6.88 -13.02
C SER A 222 -6.65 6.24 -12.00
N PHE A 223 -7.16 5.90 -10.80
CA PHE A 223 -6.42 5.24 -9.73
C PHE A 223 -7.35 4.42 -8.83
N ALA A 224 -6.81 3.41 -8.16
CA ALA A 224 -7.51 2.72 -7.08
C ALA A 224 -7.29 3.45 -5.74
N CYS A 225 -8.27 3.38 -4.85
CA CYS A 225 -8.23 4.04 -3.55
C CYS A 225 -9.03 3.25 -2.52
N ASP A 226 -8.44 2.99 -1.36
CA ASP A 226 -9.08 2.28 -0.25
C ASP A 226 -10.36 2.98 0.24
N LEU A 227 -10.39 4.33 0.26
CA LEU A 227 -11.59 5.11 0.55
C LEU A 227 -12.73 4.81 -0.42
N TYR A 228 -12.44 4.78 -1.73
CA TYR A 228 -13.47 4.57 -2.75
C TYR A 228 -13.99 3.13 -2.75
N ASP A 229 -13.14 2.20 -2.40
CA ASP A 229 -13.52 0.80 -2.23
C ASP A 229 -14.33 0.59 -0.94
N TYR A 230 -14.02 1.34 0.12
CA TYR A 230 -14.83 1.40 1.34
C TYR A 230 -16.23 1.97 1.06
N ASP A 231 -16.33 3.07 0.32
CA ASP A 231 -17.61 3.68 -0.08
C ASP A 231 -18.48 2.73 -0.93
N LYS A 232 -17.85 1.83 -1.71
CA LYS A 232 -18.55 0.76 -2.46
C LYS A 232 -18.96 -0.42 -1.58
N GLY A 233 -18.56 -0.44 -0.30
CA GLY A 233 -18.87 -1.52 0.64
C GLY A 233 -18.05 -2.79 0.40
N LEU A 234 -16.87 -2.70 -0.23
CA LEU A 234 -16.02 -3.87 -0.46
C LEU A 234 -15.48 -4.41 0.87
N PRO A 235 -15.67 -5.71 1.17
CA PRO A 235 -15.30 -6.31 2.46
C PRO A 235 -13.83 -6.09 2.84
N GLN A 236 -12.94 -6.12 1.86
CA GLN A 236 -11.50 -5.91 2.04
C GLN A 236 -11.20 -4.50 2.56
N ALA A 237 -11.82 -3.48 1.97
CA ALA A 237 -11.64 -2.08 2.37
C ALA A 237 -12.27 -1.81 3.75
N ILE A 238 -13.44 -2.39 4.03
CA ILE A 238 -14.10 -2.32 5.34
C ILE A 238 -13.18 -2.93 6.41
N ASN A 239 -12.61 -4.09 6.16
CA ASN A 239 -11.68 -4.76 7.07
C ASN A 239 -10.34 -4.02 7.22
N ALA A 240 -9.89 -3.31 6.20
CA ALA A 240 -8.65 -2.52 6.23
C ALA A 240 -8.78 -1.25 7.07
N TYR A 241 -9.97 -0.66 7.18
CA TYR A 241 -10.19 0.54 8.00
C TYR A 241 -10.09 0.23 9.49
N LYS A 242 -9.20 0.95 10.20
CA LYS A 242 -8.92 0.76 11.63
C LYS A 242 -9.24 1.99 12.48
N GLY A 243 -10.09 2.88 11.97
CA GLY A 243 -10.49 4.10 12.67
C GLY A 243 -9.57 5.30 12.41
N GLU A 244 -8.56 5.16 11.57
CA GLU A 244 -7.66 6.25 11.19
C GLU A 244 -7.84 6.56 9.70
N PHE A 245 -8.05 7.84 9.40
CA PHE A 245 -8.23 8.37 8.04
C PHE A 245 -7.35 9.59 7.84
N MET A 246 -6.36 9.49 6.93
CA MET A 246 -5.40 10.57 6.62
C MET A 246 -4.86 11.26 7.89
N ALA A 247 -4.44 10.46 8.89
CA ALA A 247 -4.18 10.87 10.28
C ALA A 247 -3.16 12.03 10.42
N GLN A 248 -2.35 12.29 9.38
CA GLN A 248 -1.43 13.42 9.35
C GLN A 248 -2.08 14.79 9.09
N TYR A 249 -3.41 14.85 8.80
CA TYR A 249 -4.11 16.10 8.48
C TYR A 249 -5.28 16.36 9.44
N GLU A 250 -5.28 17.53 10.08
CA GLU A 250 -6.30 17.92 11.07
C GLU A 250 -7.72 18.07 10.49
N TRP A 251 -7.83 18.35 9.19
CA TRP A 251 -9.12 18.50 8.50
C TRP A 251 -9.73 17.18 8.03
N ALA A 252 -9.01 16.07 8.15
CA ALA A 252 -9.43 14.79 7.59
C ALA A 252 -10.47 14.10 8.49
N GLU A 253 -11.67 13.93 7.96
CA GLU A 253 -12.77 13.17 8.56
C GLU A 253 -13.33 12.19 7.50
N LEU A 254 -13.64 10.96 7.92
CA LEU A 254 -14.21 9.91 7.05
C LEU A 254 -15.72 10.03 6.94
#